data_d8d64ae85bbf1828deab5af9aa0f5276
#
_entry.id   d8d64ae85bbf1828deab5af9aa0f5276
#
_cell.length_a   1.000
_cell.length_b   1.000
_cell.length_c   1.000
_cell.angle_alpha   90.00
_cell.angle_beta   90.00
_cell.angle_gamma   90.00
#
_symmetry.space_group_name_H-M   'P 1'
#
loop_
_entity.id
_entity.type
_entity.pdbx_description
1 polymer ?
#
loop_
_entity_poly.entity_id
_entity_poly.type
_entity_poly.pdbx_seq_one_letter_code
_entity_poly.pdbx_strand_id
1 'polypeptide(L)'
;MEERIREAVGKALTKEGVESVSFSVERPSDIAHGDYATNVAMAGAKSLGKNPRELAEALAASITDALGEDVARVEVAGPGFINITLSKEAVAFWVSEADAQGEDWGKGSARKDRRVLIEYSNPNAFKEMHAGHLVGTIVGEALSRLIENEGAVVARDTFGGDVGPNVAKALWALQKQGVTEPESAKQIGEAYAEGAQAYEN
;
A
#
# COMPACT_ATOMS: atom_id res chain seq x y z
N MET A 1 -0.90 12.18 -12.24
CA MET A 1 -2.14 12.99 -12.41
C MET A 1 -2.82 13.32 -11.09
N GLU A 2 -3.09 12.38 -10.19
CA GLU A 2 -3.75 12.65 -8.90
C GLU A 2 -3.05 13.75 -8.09
N GLU A 3 -1.72 13.73 -8.01
CA GLU A 3 -0.92 14.75 -7.33
C GLU A 3 -1.12 16.16 -7.93
N ARG A 4 -1.13 16.26 -9.27
CA ARG A 4 -1.41 17.53 -9.96
C ARG A 4 -2.81 18.06 -9.66
N ILE A 5 -3.81 17.17 -9.62
CA ILE A 5 -5.17 17.54 -9.23
C ILE A 5 -5.19 18.02 -7.77
N ARG A 6 -4.52 17.31 -6.87
CA ARG A 6 -4.42 17.67 -5.45
C ARG A 6 -3.76 19.04 -5.24
N GLU A 7 -2.70 19.34 -6.00
CA GLU A 7 -2.05 20.65 -5.99
C GLU A 7 -2.97 21.74 -6.55
N ALA A 8 -3.66 21.50 -7.66
CA ALA A 8 -4.59 22.45 -8.25
C ALA A 8 -5.74 22.78 -7.28
N VAL A 9 -6.29 21.76 -6.63
CA VAL A 9 -7.31 21.90 -5.59
C VAL A 9 -6.79 22.71 -4.40
N GLY A 10 -5.58 22.42 -3.93
CA GLY A 10 -4.95 23.16 -2.83
C GLY A 10 -4.74 24.63 -3.16
N LYS A 11 -4.26 24.95 -4.36
CA LYS A 11 -4.10 26.33 -4.85
C LYS A 11 -5.45 27.04 -4.96
N ALA A 12 -6.49 26.36 -5.45
CA ALA A 12 -7.84 26.92 -5.53
C ALA A 12 -8.40 27.24 -4.14
N LEU A 13 -8.22 26.36 -3.15
CA LEU A 13 -8.60 26.60 -1.76
C LEU A 13 -7.93 27.83 -1.16
N THR A 14 -6.62 27.97 -1.37
CA THR A 14 -5.85 29.12 -0.86
C THR A 14 -6.38 30.44 -1.43
N LYS A 15 -6.78 30.48 -2.71
CA LYS A 15 -7.41 31.66 -3.32
C LYS A 15 -8.74 32.03 -2.64
N GLU A 16 -9.50 31.03 -2.18
CA GLU A 16 -10.75 31.23 -1.45
C GLU A 16 -10.55 31.56 0.04
N GLY A 17 -9.32 31.64 0.52
CA GLY A 17 -8.98 31.99 1.92
C GLY A 17 -9.00 30.80 2.89
N VAL A 18 -8.90 29.56 2.38
CA VAL A 18 -8.78 28.37 3.22
C VAL A 18 -7.32 27.90 3.22
N GLU A 19 -6.65 28.06 4.35
CA GLU A 19 -5.22 27.71 4.46
C GLU A 19 -4.96 26.20 4.66
N SER A 20 -5.89 25.50 5.34
CA SER A 20 -5.71 24.07 5.61
C SER A 20 -7.06 23.39 5.84
N VAL A 21 -7.37 22.43 4.99
CA VAL A 21 -8.51 21.51 5.17
C VAL A 21 -8.13 20.14 4.62
N SER A 22 -8.56 19.09 5.31
CA SER A 22 -8.38 17.72 4.80
C SER A 22 -9.47 17.41 3.78
N PHE A 23 -9.07 17.01 2.58
CA PHE A 23 -9.98 16.61 1.50
C PHE A 23 -9.48 15.36 0.81
N SER A 24 -10.38 14.64 0.15
CA SER A 24 -10.05 13.49 -0.71
C SER A 24 -10.00 13.91 -2.18
N VAL A 25 -9.11 13.26 -2.92
CA VAL A 25 -9.16 13.12 -4.37
C VAL A 25 -9.21 11.63 -4.62
N GLU A 26 -10.26 11.16 -5.26
CA GLU A 26 -10.50 9.73 -5.44
C GLU A 26 -10.98 9.43 -6.86
N ARG A 27 -10.88 8.17 -7.26
CA ARG A 27 -11.45 7.68 -8.52
C ARG A 27 -12.87 7.19 -8.24
N PRO A 28 -13.91 7.81 -8.84
CA PRO A 28 -15.27 7.35 -8.67
C PRO A 28 -15.44 5.92 -9.17
N SER A 29 -16.31 5.16 -8.52
CA SER A 29 -16.69 3.82 -8.99
C SER A 29 -17.55 3.85 -10.24
N ASP A 30 -18.28 4.95 -10.48
CA ASP A 30 -19.09 5.16 -11.66
C ASP A 30 -18.38 6.16 -12.60
N ILE A 31 -18.07 5.70 -13.81
CA ILE A 31 -17.40 6.49 -14.85
C ILE A 31 -18.21 7.73 -15.28
N ALA A 32 -19.50 7.75 -15.03
CA ALA A 32 -20.35 8.91 -15.27
C ALA A 32 -19.95 10.14 -14.42
N HIS A 33 -19.25 9.90 -13.31
CA HIS A 33 -18.72 10.94 -12.43
C HIS A 33 -17.31 11.42 -12.80
N GLY A 34 -16.81 11.06 -13.99
CA GLY A 34 -15.47 11.41 -14.47
C GLY A 34 -14.36 10.49 -13.96
N ASP A 35 -13.12 10.91 -14.18
CA ASP A 35 -11.92 10.14 -13.82
C ASP A 35 -11.51 10.35 -12.36
N TYR A 36 -11.81 11.54 -11.81
CA TYR A 36 -11.54 11.90 -10.43
C TYR A 36 -12.70 12.69 -9.82
N ALA A 37 -12.85 12.58 -8.51
CA ALA A 37 -13.80 13.38 -7.73
C ALA A 37 -13.12 13.89 -6.46
N THR A 38 -13.55 15.07 -5.99
CA THR A 38 -13.10 15.64 -4.72
C THR A 38 -14.25 16.20 -3.90
N ASN A 39 -14.15 16.04 -2.59
CA ASN A 39 -15.09 16.57 -1.60
C ASN A 39 -14.65 17.94 -1.02
N VAL A 40 -13.67 18.57 -1.63
CA VAL A 40 -12.96 19.75 -1.12
C VAL A 40 -13.87 20.89 -0.72
N ALA A 41 -14.94 21.16 -1.53
CA ALA A 41 -15.86 22.25 -1.23
C ALA A 41 -16.70 21.98 0.02
N MET A 42 -17.13 20.75 0.23
CA MET A 42 -17.83 20.35 1.47
C MET A 42 -16.91 20.46 2.69
N ALA A 43 -15.64 20.07 2.54
CA ALA A 43 -14.67 20.17 3.61
C ALA A 43 -14.33 21.62 3.97
N GLY A 44 -14.17 22.51 2.96
CA GLY A 44 -13.81 23.91 3.14
C GLY A 44 -14.97 24.84 3.51
N ALA A 45 -16.20 24.52 3.10
CA ALA A 45 -17.36 25.38 3.28
C ALA A 45 -17.64 25.71 4.74
N LYS A 46 -17.43 24.75 5.63
CA LYS A 46 -17.66 24.92 7.08
C LYS A 46 -16.76 25.99 7.68
N SER A 47 -15.51 26.06 7.27
CA SER A 47 -14.53 27.05 7.78
C SER A 47 -14.80 28.46 7.24
N LEU A 48 -15.42 28.58 6.05
CA LEU A 48 -15.76 29.85 5.42
C LEU A 48 -17.16 30.34 5.71
N GLY A 49 -18.03 29.54 6.33
CA GLY A 49 -19.44 29.84 6.49
C GLY A 49 -20.21 30.00 5.16
N LYS A 50 -19.68 29.40 4.07
CA LYS A 50 -20.25 29.45 2.71
C LYS A 50 -21.13 28.24 2.43
N ASN A 51 -21.99 28.34 1.43
CA ASN A 51 -22.71 27.21 0.88
C ASN A 51 -21.70 26.28 0.15
N PRO A 52 -21.65 24.96 0.42
CA PRO A 52 -20.72 24.06 -0.23
C PRO A 52 -20.81 24.06 -1.76
N ARG A 53 -22.01 24.20 -2.31
CA ARG A 53 -22.20 24.20 -3.76
C ARG A 53 -21.68 25.48 -4.42
N GLU A 54 -21.89 26.63 -3.80
CA GLU A 54 -21.35 27.91 -4.28
C GLU A 54 -19.81 27.90 -4.22
N LEU A 55 -19.25 27.36 -3.15
CA LEU A 55 -17.81 27.18 -3.04
C LEU A 55 -17.28 26.20 -4.10
N ALA A 56 -18.03 25.12 -4.37
CA ALA A 56 -17.64 24.15 -5.41
C ALA A 56 -17.60 24.79 -6.81
N GLU A 57 -18.54 25.69 -7.14
CA GLU A 57 -18.57 26.40 -8.41
C GLU A 57 -17.34 27.33 -8.57
N ALA A 58 -16.99 28.07 -7.51
CA ALA A 58 -15.79 28.91 -7.51
C ALA A 58 -14.50 28.10 -7.62
N LEU A 59 -14.40 26.99 -6.87
CA LEU A 59 -13.25 26.09 -6.91
C LEU A 59 -13.13 25.37 -8.27
N ALA A 60 -14.25 24.95 -8.86
CA ALA A 60 -14.25 24.27 -10.16
C ALA A 60 -13.67 25.16 -11.28
N ALA A 61 -14.00 26.44 -11.31
CA ALA A 61 -13.42 27.40 -12.23
C ALA A 61 -11.89 27.52 -12.04
N SER A 62 -11.44 27.70 -10.79
CA SER A 62 -10.01 27.80 -10.45
C SER A 62 -9.24 26.50 -10.75
N ILE A 63 -9.85 25.35 -10.55
CA ILE A 63 -9.26 24.03 -10.86
C ILE A 63 -9.13 23.86 -12.38
N THR A 64 -10.16 24.25 -13.14
CA THR A 64 -10.13 24.23 -14.62
C THR A 64 -8.98 25.07 -15.14
N ASP A 65 -8.85 26.30 -14.67
CA ASP A 65 -7.76 27.19 -15.07
C ASP A 65 -6.37 26.62 -14.73
N ALA A 66 -6.25 25.99 -13.55
CA ALA A 66 -4.97 25.44 -13.08
C ALA A 66 -4.56 24.16 -13.81
N LEU A 67 -5.51 23.33 -14.25
CA LEU A 67 -5.25 22.08 -14.97
C LEU A 67 -5.21 22.30 -16.50
N GLY A 68 -5.83 23.36 -17.02
CA GLY A 68 -5.77 23.74 -18.44
C GLY A 68 -6.18 22.60 -19.37
N GLU A 69 -5.29 22.27 -20.32
CA GLU A 69 -5.55 21.24 -21.35
C GLU A 69 -5.57 19.80 -20.81
N ASP A 70 -5.18 19.57 -19.56
CA ASP A 70 -5.23 18.21 -18.96
C ASP A 70 -6.66 17.73 -18.70
N VAL A 71 -7.63 18.64 -18.62
CA VAL A 71 -9.02 18.31 -18.31
C VAL A 71 -9.96 18.64 -19.48
N ALA A 72 -10.85 17.73 -19.80
CA ALA A 72 -11.94 17.96 -20.73
C ALA A 72 -13.12 18.65 -20.04
N ARG A 73 -13.32 18.39 -18.73
CA ARG A 73 -14.50 18.88 -18.00
C ARG A 73 -14.25 18.84 -16.50
N VAL A 74 -14.71 19.89 -15.82
CA VAL A 74 -14.78 19.98 -14.35
C VAL A 74 -16.20 20.39 -13.98
N GLU A 75 -16.92 19.57 -13.23
CA GLU A 75 -18.35 19.76 -12.94
C GLU A 75 -18.66 19.63 -11.47
N VAL A 76 -19.61 20.45 -11.01
CA VAL A 76 -20.14 20.36 -9.65
C VAL A 76 -21.30 19.38 -9.62
N ALA A 77 -21.25 18.42 -8.70
CA ALA A 77 -22.28 17.39 -8.52
C ALA A 77 -22.79 17.36 -7.08
N GLY A 78 -24.07 17.03 -6.93
CA GLY A 78 -24.72 16.85 -5.64
C GLY A 78 -24.53 18.05 -4.68
N PRO A 79 -24.19 17.82 -3.41
CA PRO A 79 -24.08 18.85 -2.39
C PRO A 79 -22.79 19.69 -2.45
N GLY A 80 -21.90 19.44 -3.42
CA GLY A 80 -20.62 20.15 -3.56
C GLY A 80 -19.43 19.25 -3.86
N PHE A 81 -19.66 18.08 -4.45
CA PHE A 81 -18.60 17.31 -5.10
C PHE A 81 -18.14 18.01 -6.37
N ILE A 82 -16.87 17.91 -6.69
CA ILE A 82 -16.31 18.36 -7.95
C ILE A 82 -15.77 17.15 -8.69
N ASN A 83 -16.37 16.86 -9.84
CA ASN A 83 -16.00 15.76 -10.73
C ASN A 83 -15.08 16.29 -11.83
N ILE A 84 -14.02 15.55 -12.13
CA ILE A 84 -12.98 15.95 -13.08
C ILE A 84 -12.86 14.84 -14.13
N THR A 85 -13.04 15.21 -15.40
CA THR A 85 -12.82 14.32 -16.53
C THR A 85 -11.56 14.77 -17.27
N LEU A 86 -10.62 13.85 -17.46
CA LEU A 86 -9.38 14.13 -18.19
C LEU A 86 -9.62 14.33 -19.69
N SER A 87 -8.76 15.11 -20.33
CA SER A 87 -8.74 15.20 -21.77
C SER A 87 -8.17 13.90 -22.38
N LYS A 88 -8.53 13.61 -23.63
CA LYS A 88 -7.97 12.45 -24.35
C LYS A 88 -6.46 12.59 -24.53
N GLU A 89 -6.00 13.79 -24.71
CA GLU A 89 -4.62 14.17 -24.87
C GLU A 89 -3.82 13.89 -23.58
N ALA A 90 -4.37 14.25 -22.43
CA ALA A 90 -3.76 13.94 -21.13
C ALA A 90 -3.70 12.43 -20.88
N VAL A 91 -4.76 11.70 -21.19
CA VAL A 91 -4.75 10.22 -21.08
C VAL A 91 -3.71 9.60 -22.01
N ALA A 92 -3.66 10.03 -23.28
CA ALA A 92 -2.69 9.53 -24.25
C ALA A 92 -1.25 9.82 -23.81
N PHE A 93 -0.98 11.02 -23.27
CA PHE A 93 0.31 11.38 -22.69
C PHE A 93 0.72 10.40 -21.58
N TRP A 94 -0.15 10.15 -20.61
CA TRP A 94 0.17 9.26 -19.48
C TRP A 94 0.34 7.79 -19.90
N VAL A 95 -0.37 7.34 -20.92
CA VAL A 95 -0.15 6.00 -21.51
C VAL A 95 1.22 5.93 -22.19
N SER A 96 1.61 6.97 -22.93
CA SER A 96 2.94 7.03 -23.56
C SER A 96 4.06 7.09 -22.55
N GLU A 97 3.88 7.84 -21.45
CA GLU A 97 4.84 7.89 -20.34
C GLU A 97 4.98 6.52 -19.66
N ALA A 98 3.88 5.81 -19.44
CA ALA A 98 3.91 4.47 -18.86
C ALA A 98 4.68 3.49 -19.77
N ASP A 99 4.44 3.54 -21.08
CA ASP A 99 5.14 2.71 -22.07
C ASP A 99 6.64 3.05 -22.11
N ALA A 100 6.99 4.33 -22.12
CA ALA A 100 8.38 4.79 -22.14
C ALA A 100 9.16 4.42 -20.88
N GLN A 101 8.53 4.45 -19.71
CA GLN A 101 9.15 4.07 -18.44
C GLN A 101 9.21 2.56 -18.22
N GLY A 102 8.34 1.78 -18.88
CA GLY A 102 8.34 0.32 -18.81
C GLY A 102 8.29 -0.19 -17.36
N GLU A 103 9.29 -0.97 -16.95
CA GLU A 103 9.38 -1.54 -15.60
C GLU A 103 9.63 -0.50 -14.50
N ASP A 104 10.00 0.72 -14.86
CA ASP A 104 10.19 1.81 -13.91
C ASP A 104 8.89 2.58 -13.63
N TRP A 105 7.82 2.30 -14.38
CA TRP A 105 6.53 2.92 -14.17
C TRP A 105 5.98 2.65 -12.76
N GLY A 106 5.59 3.72 -12.09
CA GLY A 106 5.04 3.66 -10.74
C GLY A 106 6.08 3.58 -9.63
N LYS A 107 7.39 3.64 -9.94
CA LYS A 107 8.42 3.80 -8.91
C LYS A 107 8.32 5.16 -8.23
N GLY A 108 8.31 5.14 -6.91
CA GLY A 108 8.26 6.31 -6.06
C GLY A 108 9.61 6.69 -5.47
N SER A 109 9.63 7.81 -4.76
CA SER A 109 10.81 8.28 -4.02
C SER A 109 10.50 8.66 -2.57
N ALA A 110 9.30 8.35 -2.10
CA ALA A 110 8.83 8.72 -0.75
C ALA A 110 9.69 8.12 0.36
N ARG A 111 10.42 7.04 0.07
CA ARG A 111 11.33 6.36 0.99
C ARG A 111 12.79 6.38 0.56
N LYS A 112 13.13 7.26 -0.38
CA LYS A 112 14.51 7.43 -0.84
C LYS A 112 15.45 7.63 0.35
N ASP A 113 16.62 7.00 0.27
CA ASP A 113 17.68 7.03 1.29
C ASP A 113 17.32 6.39 2.64
N ARG A 114 16.14 5.76 2.77
CA ARG A 114 15.80 4.98 3.95
C ARG A 114 16.33 3.56 3.82
N ARG A 115 16.85 3.04 4.94
CA ARG A 115 17.20 1.62 5.11
C ARG A 115 16.14 0.96 5.96
N VAL A 116 15.54 -0.11 5.46
CA VAL A 116 14.45 -0.84 6.13
C VAL A 116 14.86 -2.31 6.24
N LEU A 117 14.72 -2.87 7.44
CA LEU A 117 14.86 -4.30 7.68
C LEU A 117 13.45 -4.89 7.79
N ILE A 118 13.19 -5.96 7.06
CA ILE A 118 11.91 -6.67 7.12
C ILE A 118 12.21 -8.13 7.42
N GLU A 119 11.73 -8.59 8.57
CA GLU A 119 11.83 -9.98 9.01
C GLU A 119 10.54 -10.73 8.64
N TYR A 120 10.67 -11.83 7.91
CA TYR A 120 9.54 -12.68 7.52
C TYR A 120 10.02 -14.09 7.17
N SER A 121 9.07 -15.01 6.90
CA SER A 121 9.39 -16.39 6.57
C SER A 121 10.13 -17.11 7.70
N ASN A 122 9.58 -17.05 8.92
CA ASN A 122 10.12 -17.67 10.13
C ASN A 122 9.45 -19.04 10.41
N PRO A 123 9.63 -20.07 9.55
CA PRO A 123 9.04 -21.38 9.82
C PRO A 123 9.76 -22.03 11.00
N ASN A 124 9.01 -22.85 11.76
CA ASN A 124 9.63 -23.73 12.73
C ASN A 124 10.46 -24.78 11.96
N ALA A 125 11.76 -24.84 12.24
CA ALA A 125 12.72 -25.74 11.57
C ALA A 125 12.36 -27.22 11.68
N PHE A 126 11.53 -27.61 12.67
CA PHE A 126 11.14 -29.00 12.94
C PHE A 126 9.73 -29.34 12.48
N LYS A 127 9.09 -28.51 11.67
CA LYS A 127 7.80 -28.77 11.05
C LYS A 127 7.87 -28.63 9.55
N GLU A 128 7.09 -29.45 8.86
CA GLU A 128 6.87 -29.26 7.44
C GLU A 128 6.20 -27.90 7.17
N MET A 129 6.61 -27.25 6.08
CA MET A 129 5.97 -26.00 5.64
C MET A 129 4.53 -26.26 5.23
N HIS A 130 3.65 -25.36 5.61
CA HIS A 130 2.25 -25.39 5.25
C HIS A 130 1.79 -24.03 4.68
N ALA A 131 0.55 -23.96 4.20
CA ALA A 131 0.00 -22.78 3.56
C ALA A 131 0.14 -21.49 4.40
N GLY A 132 0.06 -21.58 5.74
CA GLY A 132 0.27 -20.42 6.63
C GLY A 132 1.67 -19.82 6.53
N HIS A 133 2.71 -20.66 6.42
CA HIS A 133 4.09 -20.19 6.22
C HIS A 133 4.25 -19.53 4.84
N LEU A 134 3.62 -20.11 3.80
CA LEU A 134 3.66 -19.57 2.45
C LEU A 134 3.00 -18.18 2.39
N VAL A 135 1.85 -18.00 3.03
CA VAL A 135 1.16 -16.69 3.10
C VAL A 135 2.05 -15.64 3.76
N GLY A 136 2.66 -15.95 4.91
CA GLY A 136 3.57 -15.03 5.59
C GLY A 136 4.77 -14.64 4.73
N THR A 137 5.34 -15.61 4.00
CA THR A 137 6.45 -15.38 3.07
C THR A 137 6.06 -14.47 1.91
N ILE A 138 4.89 -14.74 1.28
CA ILE A 138 4.41 -13.93 0.15
C ILE A 138 4.10 -12.49 0.60
N VAL A 139 3.45 -12.32 1.76
CA VAL A 139 3.14 -10.99 2.28
C VAL A 139 4.40 -10.20 2.60
N GLY A 140 5.38 -10.84 3.27
CA GLY A 140 6.65 -10.20 3.60
C GLY A 140 7.44 -9.76 2.37
N GLU A 141 7.52 -10.62 1.36
CA GLU A 141 8.20 -10.30 0.10
C GLU A 141 7.44 -9.20 -0.69
N ALA A 142 6.11 -9.25 -0.73
CA ALA A 142 5.31 -8.21 -1.39
C ALA A 142 5.51 -6.85 -0.74
N LEU A 143 5.50 -6.77 0.59
CA LEU A 143 5.78 -5.54 1.34
C LEU A 143 7.20 -5.05 1.09
N SER A 144 8.19 -5.95 1.06
CA SER A 144 9.58 -5.61 0.75
C SER A 144 9.69 -4.94 -0.61
N ARG A 145 9.09 -5.53 -1.65
CA ARG A 145 9.09 -4.97 -3.01
C ARG A 145 8.37 -3.63 -3.11
N LEU A 146 7.23 -3.46 -2.42
CA LEU A 146 6.52 -2.18 -2.39
C LEU A 146 7.37 -1.08 -1.76
N ILE A 147 8.08 -1.40 -0.67
CA ILE A 147 8.95 -0.44 0.02
C ILE A 147 10.19 -0.11 -0.83
N GLU A 148 10.77 -1.10 -1.53
CA GLU A 148 11.84 -0.87 -2.51
C GLU A 148 11.37 0.00 -3.67
N ASN A 149 10.15 -0.25 -4.16
CA ASN A 149 9.55 0.54 -5.24
C ASN A 149 9.40 2.03 -4.87
N GLU A 150 9.26 2.33 -3.57
CA GLU A 150 9.26 3.70 -3.02
C GLU A 150 10.67 4.28 -2.77
N GLY A 151 11.71 3.61 -3.24
CA GLY A 151 13.09 4.09 -3.22
C GLY A 151 13.90 3.71 -1.98
N ALA A 152 13.40 2.86 -1.07
CA ALA A 152 14.15 2.39 0.08
C ALA A 152 15.15 1.28 -0.30
N VAL A 153 16.21 1.15 0.50
CA VAL A 153 17.09 -0.01 0.52
C VAL A 153 16.54 -1.01 1.55
N VAL A 154 16.02 -2.14 1.09
CA VAL A 154 15.43 -3.15 1.96
C VAL A 154 16.39 -4.31 2.18
N ALA A 155 16.65 -4.61 3.45
CA ALA A 155 17.29 -5.86 3.88
C ALA A 155 16.19 -6.83 4.30
N ARG A 156 16.31 -8.07 3.84
CA ARG A 156 15.41 -9.17 4.19
C ARG A 156 16.09 -10.04 5.23
N ASP A 157 15.37 -10.38 6.28
CA ASP A 157 15.88 -11.22 7.36
C ASP A 157 14.90 -12.33 7.70
N THR A 158 15.40 -13.39 8.33
CA THR A 158 14.59 -14.52 8.80
C THR A 158 15.19 -15.06 10.09
N PHE A 159 14.33 -15.43 11.03
CA PHE A 159 14.75 -16.05 12.28
C PHE A 159 14.95 -17.58 12.07
N GLY A 160 16.15 -18.06 12.32
CA GLY A 160 16.52 -19.47 12.09
C GLY A 160 15.85 -20.49 13.01
N GLY A 161 15.43 -20.08 14.20
CA GLY A 161 14.66 -20.90 15.12
C GLY A 161 15.39 -22.15 15.66
N ASP A 162 16.72 -22.10 15.72
CA ASP A 162 17.60 -23.21 16.15
C ASP A 162 17.76 -23.35 17.68
N VAL A 163 17.15 -22.45 18.42
CA VAL A 163 17.14 -22.44 19.91
C VAL A 163 15.71 -22.24 20.41
N GLY A 164 15.37 -22.95 21.49
CA GLY A 164 14.10 -22.73 22.19
C GLY A 164 13.29 -24.01 22.45
N PRO A 165 12.05 -23.89 22.97
CA PRO A 165 11.26 -25.04 23.39
C PRO A 165 10.95 -26.03 22.26
N ASN A 166 10.84 -25.57 21.03
CA ASN A 166 10.57 -26.44 19.89
C ASN A 166 11.77 -27.35 19.58
N VAL A 167 12.98 -26.81 19.66
CA VAL A 167 14.21 -27.59 19.53
C VAL A 167 14.34 -28.61 20.66
N ALA A 168 14.11 -28.18 21.89
CA ALA A 168 14.18 -29.05 23.08
C ALA A 168 13.22 -30.25 22.98
N LYS A 169 11.98 -30.02 22.51
CA LYS A 169 10.99 -31.10 22.30
C LYS A 169 11.48 -32.16 21.29
N ALA A 170 12.00 -31.72 20.15
CA ALA A 170 12.52 -32.62 19.13
C ALA A 170 13.76 -33.38 19.64
N LEU A 171 14.70 -32.69 20.26
CA LEU A 171 15.91 -33.30 20.83
C LEU A 171 15.59 -34.32 21.92
N TRP A 172 14.62 -34.02 22.80
CA TRP A 172 14.19 -34.96 23.83
C TRP A 172 13.66 -36.26 23.22
N ALA A 173 12.85 -36.20 22.19
CA ALA A 173 12.30 -37.38 21.54
C ALA A 173 13.38 -38.17 20.79
N LEU A 174 14.28 -37.48 20.06
CA LEU A 174 15.39 -38.13 19.39
C LEU A 174 16.32 -38.85 20.40
N GLN A 175 16.65 -38.22 21.52
CA GLN A 175 17.42 -38.87 22.58
C GLN A 175 16.72 -40.10 23.13
N LYS A 176 15.42 -40.02 23.41
CA LYS A 176 14.61 -41.16 23.88
C LYS A 176 14.61 -42.31 22.89
N GLN A 177 14.61 -42.01 21.60
CA GLN A 177 14.69 -43.00 20.52
C GLN A 177 16.11 -43.52 20.26
N GLY A 178 17.15 -42.95 20.90
CA GLY A 178 18.54 -43.30 20.68
C GLY A 178 19.12 -42.81 19.36
N VAL A 179 18.44 -41.80 18.73
CA VAL A 179 18.85 -41.22 17.46
C VAL A 179 19.79 -40.04 17.70
N THR A 180 21.04 -40.15 17.28
CA THR A 180 22.05 -39.07 17.38
C THR A 180 22.14 -38.25 16.10
N GLU A 181 21.87 -38.88 14.95
CA GLU A 181 21.88 -38.25 13.63
C GLU A 181 20.58 -38.63 12.90
N PRO A 182 19.62 -37.70 12.81
CA PRO A 182 18.35 -37.96 12.09
C PRO A 182 18.61 -38.04 10.58
N GLU A 183 18.03 -39.05 9.93
CA GLU A 183 18.23 -39.33 8.51
C GLU A 183 17.44 -38.43 7.58
N SER A 184 16.41 -37.74 8.08
CA SER A 184 15.52 -36.93 7.26
C SER A 184 14.78 -35.83 8.07
N ALA A 185 14.35 -34.78 7.38
CA ALA A 185 13.49 -33.77 7.95
C ALA A 185 12.15 -34.34 8.48
N LYS A 186 11.65 -35.39 7.85
CA LYS A 186 10.44 -36.10 8.29
C LYS A 186 10.64 -36.72 9.67
N GLN A 187 11.77 -37.41 9.90
CA GLN A 187 12.08 -37.98 11.19
C GLN A 187 12.20 -36.95 12.31
N ILE A 188 12.77 -35.77 11.99
CA ILE A 188 12.80 -34.63 12.92
C ILE A 188 11.40 -34.14 13.23
N GLY A 189 10.54 -34.03 12.24
CA GLY A 189 9.15 -33.62 12.41
C GLY A 189 8.34 -34.59 13.28
N GLU A 190 8.52 -35.89 13.09
CA GLU A 190 7.90 -36.94 13.92
C GLU A 190 8.40 -36.86 15.37
N ALA A 191 9.70 -36.69 15.59
CA ALA A 191 10.30 -36.50 16.90
C ALA A 191 9.76 -35.22 17.59
N TYR A 192 9.60 -34.14 16.82
CA TYR A 192 8.98 -32.92 17.34
C TYR A 192 7.54 -33.16 17.80
N ALA A 193 6.74 -33.89 17.03
CA ALA A 193 5.35 -34.17 17.38
C ALA A 193 5.26 -35.03 18.66
N GLU A 194 6.12 -36.06 18.81
CA GLU A 194 6.24 -36.88 20.04
C GLU A 194 6.64 -36.03 21.25
N GLY A 195 7.67 -35.19 21.08
CA GLY A 195 8.13 -34.32 22.17
C GLY A 195 7.12 -33.25 22.55
N ALA A 196 6.34 -32.73 21.60
CA ALA A 196 5.27 -31.80 21.89
C ALA A 196 4.14 -32.44 22.70
N GLN A 197 3.71 -33.64 22.33
CA GLN A 197 2.72 -34.41 23.07
C GLN A 197 3.16 -34.75 24.50
N ALA A 198 4.43 -35.14 24.66
CA ALA A 198 4.99 -35.45 25.99
C ALA A 198 5.14 -34.21 26.89
N TYR A 199 5.26 -33.02 26.31
CA TYR A 199 5.38 -31.78 27.07
C TYR A 199 4.03 -31.28 27.59
N GLU A 200 2.91 -31.65 26.95
CA GLU A 200 1.56 -31.23 27.31
C GLU A 200 0.92 -32.16 28.38
N ASN A 201 1.50 -33.35 28.63
CA ASN A 201 1.07 -34.31 29.64
C ASN A 201 1.96 -34.24 30.90
#